data_d13c76ca70e8b7bf7206ca02b32ff270
#
_entry.id   d13c76ca70e8b7bf7206ca02b32ff270
#
_cell.length_a   1.000
_cell.length_b   1.000
_cell.length_c   1.000
_cell.angle_alpha   90.00
_cell.angle_beta   90.00
_cell.angle_gamma   90.00
#
_symmetry.space_group_name_H-M   'P 1'
#
loop_
_entity.id
_entity.type
_entity.pdbx_description
1 polymer ?
#
loop_
_entity_poly.entity_id
_entity_poly.type
_entity_poly.pdbx_seq_one_letter_code
_entity_poly.pdbx_strand_id
1 'polypeptide(L)'
;IDIPDIENNDIANSIPAPVVAITPDSASSANYKGAMIYFADLEGSLWKLNLTNQGTLFDTALIFKADSTFDNDRLESFQVTASIGSDNNLWLYYGTGNQQKIQRISPNIENRIYGIKDTDFPQFKAINKAATVSQLKDTTESGAVCPTDADSGWYFKLDENERVTGQIAVNNETIFASRYIPNTIDLCKTGDASLSEHGYICGNEERETDLGEGIATGAVIFKDKVYIAITGDESGVIKDGDEEIGERKKNLIVL
;
A
#
# COMPACT_ATOMS: atom_id res chain seq x y z
N ILE A 1 -22.11 9.53 -3.57
CA ILE A 1 -21.60 9.51 -2.18
C ILE A 1 -20.83 10.80 -2.04
N ASP A 2 -21.29 11.66 -1.18
CA ASP A 2 -20.61 12.92 -0.88
C ASP A 2 -19.56 12.61 0.20
N ILE A 3 -18.30 12.52 -0.19
CA ILE A 3 -17.19 12.40 0.75
C ILE A 3 -16.95 13.82 1.27
N PRO A 4 -17.15 14.09 2.56
CA PRO A 4 -17.02 15.45 3.08
C PRO A 4 -15.59 15.95 2.86
N ASP A 5 -15.48 17.13 2.29
CA ASP A 5 -14.25 17.89 2.17
C ASP A 5 -13.69 18.15 3.57
N ILE A 6 -12.52 17.60 3.85
CA ILE A 6 -11.92 17.65 5.18
C ILE A 6 -11.03 18.88 5.34
N GLU A 7 -10.54 19.46 4.26
CA GLU A 7 -9.72 20.70 4.28
C GLU A 7 -10.00 21.56 3.04
N ASN A 8 -10.51 22.76 3.27
CA ASN A 8 -10.83 23.75 2.25
C ASN A 8 -9.63 24.04 1.35
N ASN A 9 -9.60 23.56 0.13
CA ASN A 9 -8.82 24.03 -1.03
C ASN A 9 -8.12 22.96 -1.87
N ASP A 10 -8.34 21.66 -1.65
CA ASP A 10 -7.66 20.64 -2.42
C ASP A 10 -8.63 19.73 -3.21
N ILE A 11 -8.11 19.12 -4.27
CA ILE A 11 -8.77 18.06 -5.05
C ILE A 11 -8.76 16.76 -4.20
N ALA A 12 -8.90 16.89 -2.91
CA ALA A 12 -8.72 15.88 -1.88
C ALA A 12 -9.67 14.68 -1.97
N ASN A 13 -10.84 14.88 -2.55
CA ASN A 13 -11.93 13.90 -2.59
C ASN A 13 -11.89 12.99 -3.82
N SER A 14 -10.78 12.97 -4.56
CA SER A 14 -10.62 12.09 -5.71
C SER A 14 -10.32 10.66 -5.24
N ILE A 15 -11.02 9.69 -5.81
CA ILE A 15 -10.72 8.25 -5.67
C ILE A 15 -9.99 7.82 -6.93
N PRO A 16 -8.66 7.75 -6.95
CA PRO A 16 -7.88 7.54 -8.17
C PRO A 16 -7.83 6.08 -8.62
N ALA A 17 -8.12 5.15 -7.73
CA ALA A 17 -7.94 3.72 -7.95
C ALA A 17 -9.25 2.92 -7.84
N PRO A 18 -9.28 1.68 -8.35
CA PRO A 18 -10.39 0.76 -8.10
C PRO A 18 -10.59 0.51 -6.61
N VAL A 19 -11.83 0.24 -6.22
CA VAL A 19 -12.19 -0.12 -4.85
C VAL A 19 -12.02 -1.62 -4.61
N VAL A 20 -11.76 -2.05 -3.37
CA VAL A 20 -11.80 -3.45 -2.98
C VAL A 20 -13.11 -3.78 -2.28
N ALA A 21 -13.76 -4.88 -2.69
CA ALA A 21 -15.01 -5.36 -2.13
C ALA A 21 -14.80 -6.69 -1.42
N ILE A 22 -15.18 -6.77 -0.14
CA ILE A 22 -15.02 -7.96 0.69
C ILE A 22 -16.37 -8.37 1.22
N THR A 23 -16.74 -9.64 1.02
CA THR A 23 -17.98 -10.20 1.60
C THR A 23 -17.80 -10.47 3.09
N PRO A 24 -18.85 -10.30 3.93
CA PRO A 24 -18.75 -10.46 5.38
C PRO A 24 -18.36 -11.88 5.84
N ASP A 25 -18.62 -12.87 5.02
CA ASP A 25 -18.32 -14.28 5.30
C ASP A 25 -17.04 -14.77 4.64
N SER A 26 -16.29 -13.87 3.99
CA SER A 26 -15.07 -14.19 3.22
C SER A 26 -15.27 -15.32 2.20
N ALA A 27 -16.52 -15.68 1.91
CA ALA A 27 -16.83 -16.79 1.03
C ALA A 27 -16.75 -16.35 -0.44
N SER A 28 -16.03 -17.13 -1.22
CA SER A 28 -15.96 -16.99 -2.67
C SER A 28 -17.24 -17.44 -3.40
N SER A 29 -18.23 -17.97 -2.67
CA SER A 29 -19.48 -18.47 -3.23
C SER A 29 -20.60 -17.45 -3.15
N ALA A 30 -21.47 -17.46 -4.16
CA ALA A 30 -22.50 -16.47 -4.47
C ALA A 30 -23.70 -16.34 -3.50
N ASN A 31 -23.56 -16.65 -2.23
CA ASN A 31 -24.53 -16.26 -1.22
C ASN A 31 -24.34 -14.79 -0.89
N TYR A 32 -24.91 -13.95 -1.75
CA TYR A 32 -24.71 -12.52 -1.73
C TYR A 32 -25.30 -11.90 -0.46
N LYS A 33 -24.49 -11.71 0.56
CA LYS A 33 -24.87 -10.99 1.80
C LYS A 33 -24.44 -9.52 1.76
N GLY A 34 -24.12 -9.02 0.56
CA GLY A 34 -23.54 -7.71 0.37
C GLY A 34 -22.01 -7.71 0.50
N ALA A 35 -21.42 -6.55 0.50
CA ALA A 35 -19.98 -6.37 0.63
C ALA A 35 -19.65 -5.16 1.49
N MET A 36 -18.50 -5.21 2.16
CA MET A 36 -17.82 -4.06 2.68
C MET A 36 -16.86 -3.55 1.60
N ILE A 37 -16.96 -2.29 1.25
CA ILE A 37 -16.13 -1.66 0.23
C ILE A 37 -15.05 -0.84 0.92
N TYR A 38 -13.80 -0.99 0.51
CA TYR A 38 -12.67 -0.20 1.00
C TYR A 38 -12.00 0.52 -0.16
N PHE A 39 -11.58 1.74 0.09
CA PHE A 39 -10.85 2.57 -0.88
C PHE A 39 -10.05 3.64 -0.16
N ALA A 40 -8.98 4.09 -0.80
CA ALA A 40 -8.27 5.29 -0.39
C ALA A 40 -8.60 6.45 -1.32
N ASP A 41 -8.66 7.66 -0.76
CA ASP A 41 -8.67 8.87 -1.57
C ASP A 41 -7.24 9.30 -1.96
N LEU A 42 -7.14 10.31 -2.79
CA LEU A 42 -5.83 10.77 -3.29
C LEU A 42 -4.89 11.22 -2.18
N GLU A 43 -5.40 11.70 -1.05
CA GLU A 43 -4.61 12.08 0.14
C GLU A 43 -4.24 10.88 1.03
N GLY A 44 -4.52 9.65 0.59
CA GLY A 44 -4.22 8.44 1.35
C GLY A 44 -5.13 8.22 2.56
N SER A 45 -6.23 8.92 2.67
CA SER A 45 -7.25 8.65 3.69
C SER A 45 -8.03 7.39 3.32
N LEU A 46 -8.14 6.46 4.26
CA LEU A 46 -8.75 5.15 4.03
C LEU A 46 -10.21 5.14 4.51
N TRP A 47 -11.09 4.78 3.61
CA TRP A 47 -12.54 4.79 3.79
C TRP A 47 -13.14 3.39 3.70
N LYS A 48 -14.26 3.18 4.40
CA LYS A 48 -15.13 2.03 4.18
C LYS A 48 -16.56 2.46 3.91
N LEU A 49 -17.25 1.71 3.04
CA LEU A 49 -18.65 1.86 2.70
C LEU A 49 -19.38 0.53 2.96
N ASN A 50 -20.48 0.60 3.65
CA ASN A 50 -21.30 -0.58 3.98
C ASN A 50 -22.35 -0.88 2.91
N LEU A 51 -22.21 -2.02 2.24
CA LEU A 51 -23.25 -2.60 1.38
C LEU A 51 -23.77 -3.92 1.94
N THR A 52 -23.75 -4.07 3.27
CA THR A 52 -24.19 -5.28 3.97
C THR A 52 -25.36 -4.99 4.91
N ASN A 53 -25.90 -6.03 5.54
CA ASN A 53 -26.86 -5.91 6.64
C ASN A 53 -26.19 -5.84 8.03
N GLN A 54 -24.87 -5.65 8.10
CA GLN A 54 -24.07 -5.58 9.33
C GLN A 54 -23.94 -4.14 9.87
N GLY A 55 -24.90 -3.29 9.59
CA GLY A 55 -24.97 -1.89 9.97
C GLY A 55 -25.95 -1.15 9.06
N THR A 56 -25.92 0.18 9.07
CA THR A 56 -26.76 0.98 8.18
C THR A 56 -26.24 0.88 6.74
N LEU A 57 -27.11 0.53 5.81
CA LEU A 57 -26.80 0.39 4.39
C LEU A 57 -26.41 1.75 3.81
N PHE A 58 -25.35 1.75 2.99
CA PHE A 58 -24.73 2.93 2.35
C PHE A 58 -24.05 3.91 3.31
N ASP A 59 -23.92 3.59 4.60
CA ASP A 59 -23.09 4.39 5.48
C ASP A 59 -21.61 4.28 5.09
N THR A 60 -20.90 5.40 5.23
CA THR A 60 -19.46 5.52 5.04
C THR A 60 -18.77 5.84 6.35
N ALA A 61 -17.55 5.37 6.50
CA ALA A 61 -16.69 5.75 7.62
C ALA A 61 -15.25 5.95 7.15
N LEU A 62 -14.65 7.04 7.59
CA LEU A 62 -13.20 7.25 7.50
C LEU A 62 -12.54 6.43 8.59
N ILE A 63 -11.74 5.43 8.24
CA ILE A 63 -11.08 4.55 9.21
C ILE A 63 -9.66 5.01 9.55
N PHE A 64 -8.96 5.61 8.60
CA PHE A 64 -7.63 6.14 8.82
C PHE A 64 -7.40 7.42 8.03
N LYS A 65 -6.72 8.40 8.64
CA LYS A 65 -6.29 9.65 8.01
C LYS A 65 -4.76 9.67 7.96
N ALA A 66 -4.19 9.58 6.77
CA ALA A 66 -2.78 9.86 6.55
C ALA A 66 -2.51 11.36 6.76
N ASP A 67 -1.31 11.72 7.17
CA ASP A 67 -0.86 13.11 7.26
C ASP A 67 -0.24 13.57 5.92
N SER A 68 -1.00 13.38 4.85
CA SER A 68 -0.62 13.80 3.52
C SER A 68 -0.65 15.32 3.40
N THR A 69 0.35 15.88 2.75
CA THR A 69 0.44 17.28 2.42
C THR A 69 1.01 17.44 1.02
N PHE A 70 0.80 18.60 0.43
CA PHE A 70 1.39 18.91 -0.88
C PHE A 70 2.93 18.84 -0.88
N ASP A 71 3.55 19.09 0.28
CA ASP A 71 5.01 19.11 0.40
C ASP A 71 5.60 17.70 0.58
N ASN A 72 4.95 16.83 1.36
CA ASN A 72 5.46 15.47 1.62
C ASN A 72 5.12 14.46 0.53
N ASP A 73 4.26 14.84 -0.42
CA ASP A 73 3.92 14.09 -1.65
C ASP A 73 3.32 12.69 -1.39
N ARG A 74 2.71 12.48 -0.20
CA ARG A 74 2.11 11.20 0.23
C ARG A 74 0.76 10.96 -0.43
N LEU A 75 0.73 10.99 -1.75
CA LEU A 75 -0.49 10.71 -2.50
C LEU A 75 -0.66 9.22 -2.72
N GLU A 76 -1.92 8.76 -2.69
CA GLU A 76 -2.29 7.39 -3.02
C GLU A 76 -2.89 7.33 -4.42
N SER A 77 -2.46 6.34 -5.21
CA SER A 77 -2.89 6.21 -6.62
C SER A 77 -3.26 4.79 -7.01
N PHE A 78 -3.12 3.82 -6.09
CA PHE A 78 -3.33 2.40 -6.37
C PHE A 78 -4.46 1.81 -5.54
N GLN A 79 -4.97 0.67 -5.97
CA GLN A 79 -5.99 -0.06 -5.22
C GLN A 79 -5.44 -0.54 -3.88
N VAL A 80 -6.20 -0.33 -2.82
CA VAL A 80 -5.94 -0.92 -1.50
C VAL A 80 -6.01 -2.45 -1.61
N THR A 81 -5.08 -3.14 -0.98
CA THR A 81 -5.09 -4.60 -0.88
C THR A 81 -5.57 -5.02 0.50
N ALA A 82 -6.39 -6.07 0.56
CA ALA A 82 -6.98 -6.55 1.80
C ALA A 82 -6.65 -8.01 2.05
N SER A 83 -6.36 -8.35 3.32
CA SER A 83 -6.14 -9.72 3.77
C SER A 83 -6.67 -9.91 5.19
N ILE A 84 -7.12 -11.12 5.52
CA ILE A 84 -7.39 -11.50 6.91
C ILE A 84 -6.08 -11.95 7.54
N GLY A 85 -5.71 -11.29 8.64
CA GLY A 85 -4.52 -11.65 9.40
C GLY A 85 -4.71 -12.90 10.26
N SER A 86 -3.61 -13.50 10.72
CA SER A 86 -3.65 -14.59 11.70
C SER A 86 -4.22 -14.16 13.06
N ASP A 87 -4.30 -12.86 13.30
CA ASP A 87 -4.98 -12.21 14.44
C ASP A 87 -6.49 -12.08 14.26
N ASN A 88 -7.05 -12.61 13.15
CA ASN A 88 -8.44 -12.51 12.72
C ASN A 88 -8.95 -11.08 12.43
N ASN A 89 -8.08 -10.09 12.36
CA ASN A 89 -8.44 -8.76 11.89
C ASN A 89 -8.37 -8.69 10.37
N LEU A 90 -9.19 -7.83 9.78
CA LEU A 90 -9.01 -7.43 8.39
C LEU A 90 -7.90 -6.38 8.34
N TRP A 91 -6.88 -6.65 7.54
CA TRP A 91 -5.79 -5.75 7.26
C TRP A 91 -5.92 -5.16 5.86
N LEU A 92 -5.60 -3.90 5.74
CA LEU A 92 -5.69 -3.10 4.52
C LEU A 92 -4.33 -2.48 4.25
N TYR A 93 -3.74 -2.76 3.09
CA TYR A 93 -2.38 -2.35 2.74
C TYR A 93 -2.39 -1.43 1.54
N TYR A 94 -1.59 -0.38 1.62
CA TYR A 94 -1.33 0.51 0.50
C TYR A 94 -0.01 1.26 0.73
N GLY A 95 0.52 1.85 -0.35
CA GLY A 95 1.74 2.65 -0.28
C GLY A 95 1.54 3.99 -0.95
N THR A 96 2.30 5.00 -0.55
CA THR A 96 2.18 6.36 -1.07
C THR A 96 3.27 6.73 -2.04
N GLY A 97 2.95 7.69 -2.92
CA GLY A 97 3.85 8.27 -3.90
C GLY A 97 3.10 8.99 -5.01
N ASN A 98 3.54 10.19 -5.34
CA ASN A 98 2.93 10.99 -6.40
C ASN A 98 3.31 10.46 -7.78
N GLN A 99 2.41 9.71 -8.42
CA GLN A 99 2.62 9.13 -9.74
C GLN A 99 2.63 10.17 -10.87
N GLN A 100 2.02 11.34 -10.66
CA GLN A 100 2.03 12.42 -11.66
C GLN A 100 3.37 13.16 -11.70
N LYS A 101 4.14 13.10 -10.61
CA LYS A 101 5.43 13.77 -10.45
C LYS A 101 6.51 12.80 -9.98
N ILE A 102 6.59 11.65 -10.64
CA ILE A 102 7.44 10.53 -10.20
C ILE A 102 8.93 10.89 -10.10
N GLN A 103 9.38 11.87 -10.86
CA GLN A 103 10.77 12.39 -10.85
C GLN A 103 10.97 13.58 -9.90
N ARG A 104 9.93 13.99 -9.15
CA ARG A 104 10.09 15.10 -8.20
C ARG A 104 11.04 14.72 -7.08
N ILE A 105 11.96 15.63 -6.78
CA ILE A 105 12.94 15.52 -5.68
C ILE A 105 12.71 16.67 -4.70
N SER A 106 12.62 16.37 -3.41
CA SER A 106 12.51 17.37 -2.35
C SER A 106 12.88 16.72 -1.00
N PRO A 107 13.60 17.40 -0.12
CA PRO A 107 13.94 16.88 1.21
C PRO A 107 12.70 16.65 2.11
N ASN A 108 11.53 17.12 1.70
CA ASN A 108 10.30 16.93 2.45
C ASN A 108 9.50 15.69 2.00
N ILE A 109 9.92 15.03 0.90
CA ILE A 109 9.25 13.83 0.40
C ILE A 109 9.66 12.64 1.27
N GLU A 110 8.72 12.16 2.06
CA GLU A 110 8.81 10.93 2.86
C GLU A 110 7.52 10.13 2.64
N ASN A 111 7.56 9.20 1.72
CA ASN A 111 6.45 8.29 1.47
C ASN A 111 6.45 7.12 2.46
N ARG A 112 5.36 6.38 2.48
CA ARG A 112 5.17 5.28 3.44
C ARG A 112 4.42 4.12 2.82
N ILE A 113 4.65 2.96 3.41
CA ILE A 113 3.80 1.78 3.29
C ILE A 113 2.98 1.69 4.57
N TYR A 114 1.69 1.39 4.44
CA TYR A 114 0.75 1.28 5.55
C TYR A 114 0.11 -0.10 5.60
N GLY A 115 -0.05 -0.62 6.80
CA GLY A 115 -0.95 -1.71 7.13
C GLY A 115 -1.94 -1.27 8.20
N ILE A 116 -3.21 -1.12 7.85
CA ILE A 116 -4.26 -0.59 8.72
C ILE A 116 -5.24 -1.70 9.10
N LYS A 117 -5.55 -1.84 10.39
CA LYS A 117 -6.54 -2.81 10.89
C LYS A 117 -7.96 -2.26 10.80
N ASP A 118 -8.89 -3.03 10.27
CA ASP A 118 -10.32 -2.87 10.55
C ASP A 118 -10.77 -3.93 11.55
N THR A 119 -10.71 -3.59 12.83
CA THR A 119 -11.08 -4.49 13.94
C THR A 119 -12.58 -4.74 14.05
N ASP A 120 -13.39 -3.97 13.35
CA ASP A 120 -14.85 -4.12 13.37
C ASP A 120 -15.35 -5.10 12.29
N PHE A 121 -14.54 -5.37 11.26
CA PHE A 121 -14.93 -6.32 10.21
C PHE A 121 -15.27 -7.70 10.83
N PRO A 122 -16.37 -8.37 10.44
CA PRO A 122 -17.27 -8.10 9.31
C PRO A 122 -18.43 -7.13 9.61
N GLN A 123 -18.45 -6.50 10.77
CA GLN A 123 -19.49 -5.53 11.12
C GLN A 123 -19.11 -4.12 10.63
N PHE A 124 -20.13 -3.33 10.33
CA PHE A 124 -19.95 -1.91 10.13
C PHE A 124 -20.31 -1.17 11.41
N LYS A 125 -19.35 -0.45 11.97
CA LYS A 125 -19.61 0.54 13.01
C LYS A 125 -19.27 1.92 12.48
N ALA A 126 -20.15 2.87 12.72
CA ALA A 126 -19.83 4.26 12.48
C ALA A 126 -18.66 4.68 13.38
N ILE A 127 -17.56 5.08 12.78
CA ILE A 127 -16.35 5.50 13.49
C ILE A 127 -16.50 6.98 13.80
N ASN A 128 -16.52 7.34 15.08
CA ASN A 128 -16.62 8.74 15.50
C ASN A 128 -15.31 9.51 15.27
N LYS A 129 -14.20 8.82 15.15
CA LYS A 129 -12.88 9.40 14.91
C LYS A 129 -11.99 8.39 14.20
N ALA A 130 -11.53 8.76 13.01
CA ALA A 130 -10.54 7.99 12.26
C ALA A 130 -9.23 7.85 13.04
N ALA A 131 -8.54 6.73 12.86
CA ALA A 131 -7.17 6.58 13.30
C ALA A 131 -6.25 7.57 12.56
N THR A 132 -5.19 7.96 13.21
CA THR A 132 -4.15 8.84 12.65
C THR A 132 -2.78 8.15 12.77
N VAL A 133 -1.77 8.70 12.11
CA VAL A 133 -0.40 8.15 12.14
C VAL A 133 0.12 7.94 13.57
N SER A 134 -0.26 8.79 14.53
CA SER A 134 0.15 8.65 15.94
C SER A 134 -0.41 7.40 16.64
N GLN A 135 -1.39 6.72 16.06
CA GLN A 135 -1.99 5.48 16.55
C GLN A 135 -1.46 4.25 15.79
N LEU A 136 -0.53 4.43 14.89
CA LEU A 136 0.16 3.37 14.18
C LEU A 136 1.52 3.10 14.81
N LYS A 137 1.99 1.88 14.68
CA LYS A 137 3.36 1.50 15.03
C LYS A 137 4.31 1.88 13.90
N ASP A 138 5.38 2.63 14.22
CA ASP A 138 6.51 2.82 13.31
C ASP A 138 7.35 1.53 13.29
N THR A 139 7.49 0.93 12.13
CA THR A 139 8.22 -0.33 11.93
C THR A 139 9.45 -0.16 11.03
N THR A 140 9.88 1.08 10.81
CA THR A 140 10.99 1.43 9.91
C THR A 140 12.31 0.89 10.40
N GLU A 141 12.56 0.97 11.70
CA GLU A 141 13.84 0.56 12.26
C GLU A 141 13.95 -0.97 12.38
N SER A 142 15.13 -1.51 12.07
CA SER A 142 15.41 -2.94 12.26
C SER A 142 15.17 -3.37 13.71
N GLY A 143 14.40 -4.44 13.89
CA GLY A 143 14.00 -4.93 15.21
C GLY A 143 12.85 -4.16 15.86
N ALA A 144 12.14 -3.34 15.11
CA ALA A 144 10.91 -2.70 15.59
C ALA A 144 9.91 -3.74 16.09
N VAL A 145 9.20 -3.38 17.17
CA VAL A 145 8.19 -4.26 17.78
C VAL A 145 6.91 -4.22 16.92
N CYS A 146 6.33 -5.40 16.70
CA CYS A 146 5.04 -5.52 16.00
C CYS A 146 3.93 -4.70 16.66
N PRO A 147 2.93 -4.23 15.92
CA PRO A 147 1.73 -3.61 16.47
C PRO A 147 1.03 -4.52 17.48
N THR A 148 0.54 -3.93 18.54
CA THR A 148 -0.29 -4.58 19.57
C THR A 148 -1.78 -4.40 19.25
N ASP A 149 -2.67 -4.95 20.06
CA ASP A 149 -4.11 -4.72 19.94
C ASP A 149 -4.52 -3.25 20.17
N ALA A 150 -3.67 -2.46 20.84
CA ALA A 150 -3.91 -1.04 21.06
C ALA A 150 -3.55 -0.17 19.85
N ASP A 151 -2.74 -0.68 18.93
CA ASP A 151 -2.32 0.03 17.72
C ASP A 151 -3.34 -0.20 16.60
N SER A 152 -3.65 0.84 15.84
CA SER A 152 -4.56 0.75 14.68
C SER A 152 -3.90 0.14 13.43
N GLY A 153 -2.65 -0.28 13.53
CA GLY A 153 -1.86 -0.85 12.45
C GLY A 153 -0.41 -0.41 12.54
N TRP A 154 0.26 -0.37 11.40
CA TRP A 154 1.65 0.02 11.29
C TRP A 154 1.91 0.88 10.06
N TYR A 155 3.06 1.55 10.05
CA TYR A 155 3.63 2.16 8.87
C TYR A 155 5.14 1.92 8.81
N PHE A 156 5.65 1.86 7.58
CA PHE A 156 7.07 1.83 7.25
C PHE A 156 7.41 3.07 6.43
N LYS A 157 8.44 3.83 6.83
CA LYS A 157 8.92 5.00 6.08
C LYS A 157 9.84 4.53 4.98
N LEU A 158 9.61 5.05 3.78
CA LEU A 158 10.52 4.91 2.67
C LEU A 158 11.67 5.90 2.79
N ASP A 159 12.74 5.64 2.07
CA ASP A 159 13.86 6.57 1.96
C ASP A 159 13.44 7.91 1.33
N GLU A 160 14.28 8.94 1.52
CA GLU A 160 14.03 10.26 0.96
C GLU A 160 13.84 10.18 -0.57
N ASN A 161 12.77 10.78 -1.06
CA ASN A 161 12.34 10.76 -2.47
C ASN A 161 11.90 9.40 -3.02
N GLU A 162 11.94 8.34 -2.24
CA GLU A 162 11.43 7.05 -2.65
C GLU A 162 9.88 7.02 -2.63
N ARG A 163 9.28 6.18 -3.45
CA ARG A 163 7.82 6.05 -3.56
C ARG A 163 7.37 4.67 -4.01
N VAL A 164 6.21 4.26 -3.59
CA VAL A 164 5.56 3.04 -4.08
C VAL A 164 5.02 3.30 -5.49
N THR A 165 5.24 2.36 -6.41
CA THR A 165 4.88 2.50 -7.84
C THR A 165 3.87 1.49 -8.32
N GLY A 166 3.25 0.74 -7.41
CA GLY A 166 2.23 -0.23 -7.77
C GLY A 166 1.36 -0.65 -6.61
N GLN A 167 0.28 -1.35 -6.93
CA GLN A 167 -0.54 -1.98 -5.91
C GLN A 167 0.31 -2.99 -5.11
N ILE A 168 0.14 -2.97 -3.79
CA ILE A 168 0.76 -3.94 -2.89
C ILE A 168 0.14 -5.33 -3.14
N ALA A 169 0.97 -6.36 -3.25
CA ALA A 169 0.53 -7.75 -3.27
C ALA A 169 0.72 -8.38 -1.90
N VAL A 170 -0.11 -9.39 -1.59
CA VAL A 170 -0.01 -10.17 -0.34
C VAL A 170 0.02 -11.65 -0.69
N ASN A 171 0.98 -12.38 -0.14
CA ASN A 171 1.06 -13.83 -0.25
C ASN A 171 1.84 -14.42 0.94
N ASN A 172 1.37 -15.54 1.49
CA ASN A 172 2.05 -16.28 2.56
C ASN A 172 2.59 -15.39 3.70
N GLU A 173 1.71 -14.53 4.26
CA GLU A 173 2.04 -13.64 5.38
C GLU A 173 3.03 -12.51 5.05
N THR A 174 3.41 -12.35 3.78
CA THR A 174 4.30 -11.31 3.30
C THR A 174 3.57 -10.36 2.36
N ILE A 175 3.81 -9.07 2.48
CA ILE A 175 3.43 -8.06 1.49
C ILE A 175 4.62 -7.72 0.60
N PHE A 176 4.33 -7.43 -0.66
CA PHE A 176 5.30 -7.07 -1.69
C PHE A 176 4.98 -5.68 -2.22
N ALA A 177 5.92 -4.76 -2.07
CA ALA A 177 5.78 -3.38 -2.52
C ALA A 177 6.88 -3.02 -3.51
N SER A 178 6.52 -2.71 -4.74
CA SER A 178 7.45 -2.15 -5.72
C SER A 178 7.71 -0.68 -5.40
N ARG A 179 8.96 -0.30 -5.33
CA ARG A 179 9.42 1.04 -4.99
C ARG A 179 10.26 1.63 -6.12
N TYR A 180 10.40 2.93 -6.10
CA TYR A 180 11.19 3.68 -7.05
C TYR A 180 11.83 4.90 -6.40
N ILE A 181 13.11 5.10 -6.65
CA ILE A 181 13.85 6.29 -6.27
C ILE A 181 14.35 7.02 -7.51
N PRO A 182 14.05 8.33 -7.68
CA PRO A 182 14.52 9.10 -8.83
C PRO A 182 16.03 9.23 -8.85
N ASN A 183 16.63 9.30 -10.04
CA ASN A 183 18.04 9.63 -10.17
C ASN A 183 18.27 11.10 -9.77
N THR A 184 19.04 11.32 -8.71
CA THR A 184 19.32 12.66 -8.18
C THR A 184 20.51 13.35 -8.84
N ILE A 185 21.32 12.61 -9.60
CA ILE A 185 22.55 13.10 -10.23
C ILE A 185 22.27 13.54 -11.67
N ASP A 186 21.53 12.72 -12.42
CA ASP A 186 21.18 12.97 -13.82
C ASP A 186 19.67 12.86 -14.01
N LEU A 187 18.97 14.00 -14.02
CA LEU A 187 17.53 14.07 -14.18
C LEU A 187 17.01 13.58 -15.55
N CYS A 188 17.92 13.33 -16.50
CA CYS A 188 17.55 12.74 -17.80
C CYS A 188 17.57 11.21 -17.78
N LYS A 189 18.09 10.61 -16.68
CA LYS A 189 18.06 9.17 -16.48
C LYS A 189 16.86 8.75 -15.66
N THR A 190 16.40 7.55 -15.92
CA THR A 190 15.44 6.88 -15.04
C THR A 190 16.13 6.57 -13.72
N GLY A 191 15.43 6.60 -12.61
CA GLY A 191 15.94 6.14 -11.32
C GLY A 191 15.86 4.63 -11.19
N ASP A 192 16.09 4.15 -9.99
CA ASP A 192 16.19 2.73 -9.68
C ASP A 192 14.89 2.21 -9.05
N ALA A 193 14.54 0.98 -9.39
CA ALA A 193 13.42 0.26 -8.81
C ALA A 193 13.90 -0.81 -7.83
N SER A 194 13.15 -1.01 -6.76
CA SER A 194 13.33 -2.12 -5.83
C SER A 194 11.99 -2.79 -5.50
N LEU A 195 12.07 -4.01 -4.98
CA LEU A 195 10.95 -4.74 -4.38
C LEU A 195 11.26 -4.92 -2.91
N SER A 196 10.39 -4.43 -2.04
CA SER A 196 10.46 -4.72 -0.61
C SER A 196 9.42 -5.74 -0.18
N GLU A 197 9.82 -6.61 0.72
CA GLU A 197 9.02 -7.63 1.36
C GLU A 197 8.88 -7.29 2.84
N HIS A 198 7.64 -7.26 3.33
CA HIS A 198 7.38 -6.93 4.73
C HIS A 198 6.44 -7.97 5.34
N GLY A 199 6.62 -8.26 6.62
CA GLY A 199 5.66 -9.06 7.39
C GLY A 199 4.28 -8.38 7.41
N TYR A 200 3.23 -9.10 6.98
CA TYR A 200 1.91 -8.50 6.75
C TYR A 200 1.26 -7.92 8.03
N ILE A 201 1.50 -8.50 9.22
CA ILE A 201 1.00 -7.98 10.50
C ILE A 201 2.01 -7.03 11.15
N CYS A 202 3.30 -7.34 11.06
CA CYS A 202 4.35 -6.59 11.74
C CYS A 202 4.86 -5.39 10.97
N GLY A 203 4.78 -5.41 9.65
CA GLY A 203 5.23 -4.31 8.78
C GLY A 203 6.75 -4.13 8.72
N ASN A 204 7.52 -4.94 9.45
CA ASN A 204 8.98 -4.92 9.36
C ASN A 204 9.45 -5.34 7.98
N GLU A 205 10.44 -4.66 7.44
CA GLU A 205 11.08 -5.08 6.20
C GLU A 205 11.89 -6.35 6.44
N GLU A 206 11.59 -7.38 5.67
CA GLU A 206 12.26 -8.69 5.73
C GLU A 206 13.34 -8.79 4.67
N ARG A 207 13.07 -8.20 3.50
CA ARG A 207 14.01 -8.18 2.38
C ARG A 207 13.74 -6.99 1.46
N GLU A 208 14.81 -6.45 0.88
CA GLU A 208 14.76 -5.55 -0.26
C GLU A 208 15.58 -6.14 -1.41
N THR A 209 14.98 -6.18 -2.59
CA THR A 209 15.60 -6.68 -3.81
C THR A 209 15.76 -5.56 -4.82
N ASP A 210 16.99 -5.28 -5.25
CA ASP A 210 17.26 -4.35 -6.35
C ASP A 210 16.76 -4.93 -7.69
N LEU A 211 15.94 -4.18 -8.39
CA LEU A 211 15.38 -4.54 -9.69
C LEU A 211 16.11 -3.84 -10.87
N GLY A 212 17.05 -2.95 -10.55
CA GLY A 212 17.80 -2.14 -11.50
C GLY A 212 17.04 -0.91 -12.00
N GLU A 213 17.66 -0.21 -12.97
CA GLU A 213 17.12 1.03 -13.54
C GLU A 213 15.74 0.80 -14.18
N GLY A 214 14.77 1.64 -13.82
CA GLY A 214 13.41 1.58 -14.35
C GLY A 214 12.34 1.92 -13.32
N ILE A 215 11.07 1.87 -13.75
CA ILE A 215 9.90 2.03 -12.90
C ILE A 215 9.15 0.69 -12.91
N ALA A 216 9.06 0.06 -11.76
CA ALA A 216 8.39 -1.22 -11.58
C ALA A 216 6.88 -1.04 -11.35
N THR A 217 6.07 -1.97 -11.85
CA THR A 217 4.65 -2.07 -11.50
C THR A 217 4.45 -2.85 -10.20
N GLY A 218 3.23 -2.90 -9.69
CA GLY A 218 2.86 -3.81 -8.61
C GLY A 218 3.19 -5.27 -8.96
N ALA A 219 3.60 -6.02 -7.95
CA ALA A 219 3.92 -7.44 -8.09
C ALA A 219 2.66 -8.29 -8.36
N VAL A 220 2.77 -9.27 -9.23
CA VAL A 220 1.76 -10.29 -9.48
C VAL A 220 2.32 -11.65 -9.07
N ILE A 221 1.63 -12.35 -8.18
CA ILE A 221 2.10 -13.63 -7.65
C ILE A 221 1.33 -14.77 -8.32
N PHE A 222 2.05 -15.72 -8.90
CA PHE A 222 1.48 -16.90 -9.53
C PHE A 222 2.39 -18.11 -9.38
N LYS A 223 1.86 -19.21 -8.81
CA LYS A 223 2.60 -20.46 -8.59
C LYS A 223 3.94 -20.25 -7.88
N ASP A 224 3.91 -19.58 -6.75
CA ASP A 224 5.07 -19.30 -5.90
C ASP A 224 6.18 -18.47 -6.59
N LYS A 225 5.83 -17.75 -7.65
CA LYS A 225 6.72 -16.81 -8.34
C LYS A 225 6.13 -15.41 -8.32
N VAL A 226 7.02 -14.44 -8.20
CA VAL A 226 6.69 -13.02 -8.26
C VAL A 226 7.03 -12.49 -9.65
N TYR A 227 6.06 -11.88 -10.31
CA TYR A 227 6.20 -11.28 -11.64
C TYR A 227 6.03 -9.77 -11.52
N ILE A 228 6.98 -9.03 -12.05
CA ILE A 228 6.98 -7.56 -12.02
C ILE A 228 7.28 -7.05 -13.43
N ALA A 229 6.40 -6.19 -13.96
CA ALA A 229 6.76 -5.44 -15.16
C ALA A 229 7.58 -4.21 -14.76
N ILE A 230 8.61 -3.90 -15.55
CA ILE A 230 9.51 -2.77 -15.32
C ILE A 230 9.77 -2.04 -16.64
N THR A 231 9.92 -0.73 -16.59
CA THR A 231 10.34 0.04 -17.76
C THR A 231 11.83 -0.20 -18.05
N GLY A 232 12.23 -0.01 -19.31
CA GLY A 232 13.63 -0.21 -19.72
C GLY A 232 13.83 -1.52 -20.50
N ASP A 233 15.04 -1.74 -20.96
CA ASP A 233 15.42 -2.86 -21.85
C ASP A 233 16.61 -3.68 -21.31
N GLU A 234 17.00 -3.46 -20.07
CA GLU A 234 18.04 -4.22 -19.39
C GLU A 234 17.66 -5.69 -19.24
N SER A 235 18.66 -6.53 -19.21
CA SER A 235 18.49 -7.96 -18.93
C SER A 235 19.63 -8.43 -18.06
N GLY A 236 19.33 -9.31 -17.11
CA GLY A 236 20.35 -9.83 -16.19
C GLY A 236 19.77 -10.76 -15.14
N VAL A 237 20.60 -11.21 -14.28
CA VAL A 237 20.27 -12.02 -13.11
C VAL A 237 19.97 -11.08 -11.94
N ILE A 238 18.88 -11.34 -11.25
CA ILE A 238 18.53 -10.65 -10.00
C ILE A 238 19.17 -11.45 -8.85
N LYS A 239 19.86 -10.76 -7.97
CA LYS A 239 20.59 -11.36 -6.86
C LYS A 239 20.17 -10.77 -5.52
N ASP A 240 20.23 -11.62 -4.49
CA ASP A 240 20.22 -11.21 -3.09
C ASP A 240 21.58 -11.65 -2.49
N GLY A 241 22.50 -10.69 -2.31
CA GLY A 241 23.89 -10.98 -2.03
C GLY A 241 24.55 -11.79 -3.16
N ASP A 242 25.03 -12.99 -2.84
CA ASP A 242 25.66 -13.93 -3.82
C ASP A 242 24.65 -14.91 -4.44
N GLU A 243 23.42 -14.97 -3.95
CA GLU A 243 22.38 -15.90 -4.40
C GLU A 243 21.60 -15.33 -5.59
N GLU A 244 21.38 -16.18 -6.61
CA GLU A 244 20.52 -15.86 -7.75
C GLU A 244 19.07 -16.14 -7.36
N ILE A 245 18.26 -15.08 -7.22
CA ILE A 245 16.85 -15.19 -6.81
C ILE A 245 15.87 -14.99 -7.97
N GLY A 246 16.33 -14.53 -9.11
CA GLY A 246 15.46 -14.31 -10.26
C GLY A 246 16.16 -13.83 -11.52
N GLU A 247 15.36 -13.50 -12.51
CA GLU A 247 15.84 -13.07 -13.83
C GLU A 247 15.04 -11.85 -14.31
N ARG A 248 15.73 -10.85 -14.87
CA ARG A 248 15.16 -9.75 -15.62
C ARG A 248 15.35 -9.99 -17.12
N LYS A 249 14.26 -9.99 -17.86
CA LYS A 249 14.23 -10.05 -19.33
C LYS A 249 13.57 -8.80 -19.86
N LYS A 250 14.36 -7.79 -20.23
CA LYS A 250 13.87 -6.49 -20.69
C LYS A 250 12.91 -5.88 -19.63
N ASN A 251 11.62 -5.89 -19.96
CA ASN A 251 10.56 -5.28 -19.16
C ASN A 251 9.78 -6.27 -18.25
N LEU A 252 10.32 -7.46 -18.00
CA LEU A 252 9.74 -8.47 -17.11
C LEU A 252 10.79 -9.01 -16.15
N ILE A 253 10.44 -9.02 -14.88
CA ILE A 253 11.21 -9.65 -13.81
C ILE A 253 10.42 -10.84 -13.27
N VAL A 254 11.12 -11.93 -13.00
CA VAL A 254 10.59 -13.14 -12.38
C VAL A 254 11.51 -13.51 -11.21
N LEU A 255 10.96 -13.50 -10.00
CA LEU A 255 11.61 -13.89 -8.75
C LEU A 255 11.02 -15.19 -8.21
#